data_33a02581dc8487fe837293156d6e671d
#
_entry.id   33a02581dc8487fe837293156d6e671d
#
_cell.length_a   1.000
_cell.length_b   1.000
_cell.length_c   1.000
_cell.angle_alpha   90.00
_cell.angle_beta   90.00
_cell.angle_gamma   90.00
#
_symmetry.space_group_name_H-M   'P 1'
#
loop_
_entity.id
_entity.type
_entity.pdbx_description
1 polymer ?
#
loop_
_entity_poly.entity_id
_entity_poly.type
_entity_poly.pdbx_seq_one_letter_code
_entity_poly.pdbx_strand_id
1 'polypeptide(L)'
;MCIVLFIPLAVLCAVITIDSPGSPFFRQERIGRGGERIYIWKLRSMYVDAHSNPKKYFTDEQFAQWEREQKVDDDPRITRVGHFLRCTSLDELPQFINVLTGELSVIGPRPVTLEETYEFGNARDEFLSVKPGITGWWQVTERNEATWANGDRQMLELFYVRHASLALDLRIFVRTFKAMGRGQ
;
A
#
# COMPACT_ATOMS: atom_id res chain seq x y z
N MET A 1 5.22 22.76 -9.18
CA MET A 1 5.21 21.58 -8.27
C MET A 1 5.51 20.26 -8.99
N CYS A 2 4.98 19.99 -10.17
CA CYS A 2 5.24 18.73 -10.90
C CYS A 2 6.71 18.49 -11.30
N ILE A 3 7.46 19.54 -11.66
CA ILE A 3 8.86 19.42 -12.10
C ILE A 3 9.78 18.95 -10.96
N VAL A 4 9.54 19.38 -9.72
CA VAL A 4 10.37 19.03 -8.56
C VAL A 4 10.28 17.55 -8.22
N LEU A 5 9.13 16.91 -8.45
CA LEU A 5 8.93 15.47 -8.24
C LEU A 5 9.41 14.62 -9.42
N PHE A 6 9.49 15.21 -10.63
CA PHE A 6 9.86 14.47 -11.84
C PHE A 6 11.31 13.98 -11.82
N ILE A 7 12.26 14.83 -11.41
CA ILE A 7 13.69 14.47 -11.38
C ILE A 7 13.95 13.33 -10.37
N PRO A 8 13.53 13.42 -9.08
CA PRO A 8 13.69 12.30 -8.15
C PRO A 8 13.03 11.00 -8.64
N LEU A 9 11.85 11.09 -9.24
CA LEU A 9 11.16 9.92 -9.78
C LEU A 9 11.92 9.28 -10.94
N ALA A 10 12.48 10.10 -11.86
CA ALA A 10 13.30 9.61 -12.97
C ALA A 10 14.56 8.91 -12.47
N VAL A 11 15.23 9.46 -11.47
CA VAL A 11 16.40 8.85 -10.82
C VAL A 11 16.03 7.51 -10.19
N LEU A 12 14.94 7.45 -9.43
CA LEU A 12 14.46 6.20 -8.84
C LEU A 12 14.14 5.16 -9.90
N CYS A 13 13.47 5.55 -10.99
CA CYS A 13 13.19 4.65 -12.11
C CYS A 13 14.47 4.07 -12.73
N ALA A 14 15.49 4.89 -12.92
CA ALA A 14 16.79 4.44 -13.45
C ALA A 14 17.46 3.45 -12.49
N VAL A 15 17.51 3.77 -11.19
CA VAL A 15 18.10 2.91 -10.15
C VAL A 15 17.38 1.56 -10.06
N ILE A 16 16.03 1.55 -10.07
CA ILE A 16 15.22 0.33 -10.06
C ILE A 16 15.53 -0.56 -11.29
N THR A 17 15.66 0.07 -12.47
CA THR A 17 15.91 -0.67 -13.72
C THR A 17 17.33 -1.23 -13.78
N ILE A 18 18.30 -0.55 -13.17
CA ILE A 18 19.69 -1.03 -13.05
C ILE A 18 19.77 -2.21 -12.06
N ASP A 19 19.08 -2.11 -10.89
CA ASP A 19 19.07 -3.15 -9.85
C ASP A 19 18.37 -4.44 -10.34
N SER A 20 17.29 -4.29 -11.09
CA SER A 20 16.51 -5.40 -11.64
C SER A 20 15.94 -5.02 -13.02
N PRO A 21 16.30 -5.71 -14.11
CA PRO A 21 15.78 -5.42 -15.44
C PRO A 21 14.25 -5.46 -15.50
N GLY A 22 13.64 -4.52 -16.25
CA GLY A 22 12.20 -4.45 -16.48
C GLY A 22 11.60 -3.11 -16.13
N SER A 23 10.26 -2.97 -16.27
CA SER A 23 9.55 -1.73 -15.96
C SER A 23 9.77 -1.29 -14.50
N PRO A 24 10.13 -0.04 -14.24
CA PRO A 24 10.24 0.50 -12.88
C PRO A 24 8.89 0.72 -12.20
N PHE A 25 7.79 0.68 -12.97
CA PHE A 25 6.44 0.84 -12.45
C PHE A 25 5.72 -0.49 -12.34
N PHE A 26 4.90 -0.59 -11.30
CA PHE A 26 4.00 -1.69 -11.02
C PHE A 26 2.59 -1.13 -10.81
N ARG A 27 1.59 -1.86 -11.29
CA ARG A 27 0.18 -1.54 -11.08
C ARG A 27 -0.48 -2.65 -10.29
N GLN A 28 -1.21 -2.27 -9.26
CA GLN A 28 -1.90 -3.21 -8.39
C GLN A 28 -3.39 -2.92 -8.40
N GLU A 29 -4.20 -3.94 -8.74
CA GLU A 29 -5.65 -3.83 -8.67
C GLU A 29 -6.10 -3.71 -7.23
N ARG A 30 -7.02 -2.80 -6.95
CA ARG A 30 -7.66 -2.56 -5.67
C ARG A 30 -9.11 -2.15 -5.88
N ILE A 31 -9.88 -2.15 -4.79
CA ILE A 31 -11.26 -1.67 -4.80
C ILE A 31 -11.30 -0.24 -4.29
N GLY A 32 -11.90 0.62 -5.09
CA GLY A 32 -12.13 2.02 -4.81
C GLY A 32 -13.52 2.29 -4.23
N ARG A 33 -13.88 3.58 -4.23
CA ARG A 33 -15.19 4.02 -3.75
C ARG A 33 -16.32 3.41 -4.59
N GLY A 34 -17.39 2.98 -3.92
CA GLY A 34 -18.54 2.36 -4.58
C GLY A 34 -18.30 0.94 -5.09
N GLY A 35 -17.15 0.34 -4.77
CA GLY A 35 -16.79 -1.01 -5.22
C GLY A 35 -16.16 -1.05 -6.61
N GLU A 36 -15.81 0.09 -7.19
CA GLU A 36 -15.15 0.16 -8.50
C GLU A 36 -13.72 -0.39 -8.43
N ARG A 37 -13.27 -1.04 -9.51
CA ARG A 37 -11.88 -1.47 -9.62
C ARG A 37 -11.00 -0.29 -10.00
N ILE A 38 -9.96 -0.07 -9.22
CA ILE A 38 -8.94 0.94 -9.47
C ILE A 38 -7.56 0.29 -9.59
N TYR A 39 -6.63 0.95 -10.27
CA TYR A 39 -5.26 0.46 -10.43
C TYR A 39 -4.28 1.42 -9.79
N ILE A 40 -3.73 0.99 -8.66
CA ILE A 40 -2.78 1.79 -7.89
C ILE A 40 -1.39 1.70 -8.50
N TRP A 41 -0.80 2.84 -8.78
CA TRP A 41 0.56 2.94 -9.26
C TRP A 41 1.57 2.86 -8.12
N LYS A 42 2.60 2.05 -8.31
CA LYS A 42 3.74 1.94 -7.39
C LYS A 42 5.06 1.87 -8.15
N LEU A 43 6.16 2.22 -7.49
CA LEU A 43 7.46 1.79 -7.97
C LEU A 43 7.66 0.32 -7.66
N ARG A 44 8.31 -0.38 -8.59
CA ARG A 44 8.58 -1.81 -8.44
C ARG A 44 9.67 -2.03 -7.38
N SER A 45 9.31 -2.77 -6.34
CA SER A 45 10.19 -3.15 -5.23
C SER A 45 10.55 -4.63 -5.21
N MET A 46 10.00 -5.43 -6.15
CA MET A 46 10.26 -6.86 -6.28
C MET A 46 10.78 -7.19 -7.69
N TYR A 47 11.35 -8.37 -7.86
CA TYR A 47 11.69 -8.90 -9.19
C TYR A 47 10.42 -9.00 -10.05
N VAL A 48 10.60 -8.88 -11.39
CA VAL A 48 9.47 -8.80 -12.34
C VAL A 48 8.56 -10.03 -12.28
N ASP A 49 9.14 -11.21 -12.12
CA ASP A 49 8.44 -12.50 -12.06
C ASP A 49 8.06 -12.94 -10.63
N ALA A 50 8.26 -12.09 -9.64
CA ALA A 50 8.04 -12.41 -8.23
C ALA A 50 6.59 -12.85 -7.91
N HIS A 51 5.62 -12.27 -8.60
CA HIS A 51 4.20 -12.62 -8.42
C HIS A 51 3.79 -13.84 -9.24
N SER A 52 4.28 -13.96 -10.47
CA SER A 52 3.92 -15.07 -11.37
C SER A 52 4.65 -16.38 -11.03
N ASN A 53 5.80 -16.29 -10.40
CA ASN A 53 6.64 -17.45 -10.06
C ASN A 53 7.22 -17.35 -8.64
N PRO A 54 6.38 -17.28 -7.58
CA PRO A 54 6.87 -17.11 -6.21
C PRO A 54 7.75 -18.28 -5.73
N LYS A 55 7.48 -19.52 -6.18
CA LYS A 55 8.27 -20.72 -5.85
C LYS A 55 9.75 -20.63 -6.27
N LYS A 56 10.09 -19.78 -7.24
CA LYS A 56 11.47 -19.55 -7.67
C LYS A 56 12.33 -18.93 -6.56
N TYR A 57 11.71 -18.17 -5.68
CA TYR A 57 12.37 -17.35 -4.67
C TYR A 57 12.27 -17.90 -3.26
N PHE A 58 11.21 -18.64 -2.95
CA PHE A 58 10.94 -19.14 -1.62
C PHE A 58 11.52 -20.53 -1.36
N THR A 59 11.92 -20.78 -0.13
CA THR A 59 12.04 -22.15 0.38
C THR A 59 10.64 -22.75 0.53
N ASP A 60 10.55 -24.07 0.74
CA ASP A 60 9.25 -24.73 0.94
C ASP A 60 8.53 -24.19 2.18
N GLU A 61 9.27 -23.90 3.26
CA GLU A 61 8.72 -23.30 4.49
C GLU A 61 8.18 -21.88 4.25
N GLN A 62 8.97 -21.05 3.54
CA GLN A 62 8.57 -19.68 3.19
C GLN A 62 7.36 -19.68 2.25
N PHE A 63 7.31 -20.63 1.32
CA PHE A 63 6.15 -20.78 0.43
C PHE A 63 4.89 -21.16 1.19
N ALA A 64 4.99 -22.11 2.13
CA ALA A 64 3.88 -22.51 2.99
C ALA A 64 3.43 -21.36 3.93
N GLN A 65 4.37 -20.55 4.42
CA GLN A 65 4.03 -19.33 5.18
C GLN A 65 3.28 -18.33 4.29
N TRP A 66 3.79 -18.07 3.10
CA TRP A 66 3.17 -17.12 2.17
C TRP A 66 1.75 -17.54 1.74
N GLU A 67 1.51 -18.83 1.53
CA GLU A 67 0.16 -19.33 1.22
C GLU A 67 -0.84 -19.06 2.35
N ARG A 68 -0.40 -19.12 3.61
CA ARG A 68 -1.27 -18.87 4.77
C ARG A 68 -1.47 -17.40 5.08
N GLU A 69 -0.39 -16.62 5.03
CA GLU A 69 -0.33 -15.27 5.60
C GLU A 69 -0.22 -14.16 4.55
N GLN A 70 0.04 -14.54 3.29
CA GLN A 70 0.35 -13.62 2.18
C GLN A 70 1.52 -12.66 2.51
N LYS A 71 2.30 -13.00 3.53
CA LYS A 71 3.45 -12.27 4.04
C LYS A 71 4.56 -13.26 4.40
N VAL A 72 5.79 -12.87 4.14
CA VAL A 72 7.00 -13.61 4.55
C VAL A 72 7.96 -12.59 5.13
N ASP A 73 8.53 -12.90 6.29
CA ASP A 73 9.61 -12.09 6.85
C ASP A 73 10.87 -12.27 5.98
N ASP A 74 11.61 -11.18 5.75
CA ASP A 74 12.76 -11.16 4.85
C ASP A 74 12.45 -11.74 3.46
N ASP A 75 11.36 -11.29 2.86
CA ASP A 75 10.87 -11.76 1.56
C ASP A 75 11.95 -11.67 0.47
N PRO A 76 12.50 -12.81 -0.02
CA PRO A 76 13.60 -12.85 -0.99
C PRO A 76 13.22 -12.33 -2.38
N ARG A 77 11.94 -12.06 -2.62
CA ARG A 77 11.45 -11.44 -3.86
C ARG A 77 11.74 -9.95 -3.93
N ILE A 78 12.05 -9.33 -2.78
CA ILE A 78 12.32 -7.90 -2.69
C ILE A 78 13.76 -7.65 -3.13
N THR A 79 13.96 -6.71 -4.06
CA THR A 79 15.30 -6.33 -4.49
C THR A 79 16.00 -5.45 -3.44
N ARG A 80 17.32 -5.22 -3.58
CA ARG A 80 18.05 -4.33 -2.66
C ARG A 80 17.49 -2.91 -2.66
N VAL A 81 17.25 -2.37 -3.85
CA VAL A 81 16.62 -1.06 -4.03
C VAL A 81 15.17 -1.10 -3.54
N GLY A 82 14.47 -2.20 -3.80
CA GLY A 82 13.10 -2.42 -3.32
C GLY A 82 12.97 -2.37 -1.80
N HIS A 83 13.93 -2.93 -1.07
CA HIS A 83 13.96 -2.83 0.39
C HIS A 83 14.06 -1.36 0.85
N PHE A 84 14.97 -0.59 0.27
CA PHE A 84 15.10 0.85 0.56
C PHE A 84 13.80 1.60 0.25
N LEU A 85 13.19 1.34 -0.91
CA LEU A 85 11.94 1.98 -1.32
C LEU A 85 10.81 1.71 -0.30
N ARG A 86 10.68 0.47 0.17
CA ARG A 86 9.66 0.09 1.17
C ARG A 86 9.92 0.72 2.54
N CYS A 87 11.16 0.70 3.01
CA CYS A 87 11.53 1.33 4.28
C CYS A 87 11.25 2.83 4.30
N THR A 88 11.39 3.50 3.14
CA THR A 88 11.16 4.93 2.99
C THR A 88 9.77 5.28 2.47
N SER A 89 8.94 4.29 2.13
CA SER A 89 7.64 4.45 1.47
C SER A 89 7.71 5.23 0.12
N LEU A 90 8.88 5.30 -0.49
CA LEU A 90 9.07 5.95 -1.79
C LEU A 90 8.43 5.16 -2.94
N ASP A 91 8.20 3.86 -2.75
CA ASP A 91 7.47 3.03 -3.71
C ASP A 91 6.01 3.50 -3.91
N GLU A 92 5.45 4.24 -2.97
CA GLU A 92 4.09 4.75 -3.03
C GLU A 92 3.97 6.14 -3.70
N LEU A 93 5.09 6.80 -4.04
CA LEU A 93 5.06 8.12 -4.70
C LEU A 93 4.19 8.18 -5.97
N PRO A 94 4.18 7.16 -6.86
CA PRO A 94 3.32 7.21 -8.04
C PRO A 94 1.82 7.22 -7.74
N GLN A 95 1.37 6.87 -6.52
CA GLN A 95 -0.04 6.95 -6.13
C GLN A 95 -0.60 8.38 -6.16
N PHE A 96 0.26 9.41 -6.14
CA PHE A 96 -0.20 10.78 -6.37
C PHE A 96 -0.84 10.98 -7.75
N ILE A 97 -0.53 10.14 -8.74
CA ILE A 97 -1.23 10.11 -10.02
C ILE A 97 -2.69 9.70 -9.79
N ASN A 98 -2.92 8.66 -8.96
CA ASN A 98 -4.28 8.23 -8.63
C ASN A 98 -5.08 9.28 -7.84
N VAL A 99 -4.39 10.12 -7.06
CA VAL A 99 -5.04 11.27 -6.39
C VAL A 99 -5.44 12.32 -7.43
N LEU A 100 -4.57 12.64 -8.38
CA LEU A 100 -4.85 13.61 -9.44
C LEU A 100 -5.97 13.15 -10.38
N THR A 101 -6.06 11.84 -10.67
CA THR A 101 -7.16 11.25 -11.45
C THR A 101 -8.44 11.08 -10.65
N GLY A 102 -8.39 11.28 -9.33
CA GLY A 102 -9.56 11.22 -8.46
C GLY A 102 -9.94 9.82 -7.98
N GLU A 103 -9.12 8.80 -8.25
CA GLU A 103 -9.32 7.42 -7.80
C GLU A 103 -8.97 7.25 -6.31
N LEU A 104 -7.95 7.98 -5.82
CA LEU A 104 -7.55 8.01 -4.42
C LEU A 104 -7.74 9.40 -3.80
N SER A 105 -7.78 9.43 -2.48
CA SER A 105 -7.55 10.60 -1.65
C SER A 105 -6.13 10.58 -1.08
N VAL A 106 -5.62 11.70 -0.61
CA VAL A 106 -4.37 11.72 0.16
C VAL A 106 -4.58 10.97 1.48
N ILE A 107 -5.70 11.25 2.16
CA ILE A 107 -6.05 10.62 3.43
C ILE A 107 -7.37 9.87 3.25
N GLY A 108 -7.41 8.63 3.73
CA GLY A 108 -8.56 7.74 3.61
C GLY A 108 -8.26 6.35 4.14
N PRO A 109 -9.25 5.45 4.16
CA PRO A 109 -9.00 4.05 4.48
C PRO A 109 -8.06 3.42 3.44
N ARG A 110 -7.28 2.40 3.85
CA ARG A 110 -6.34 1.74 2.94
C ARG A 110 -7.07 1.09 1.76
N PRO A 111 -6.55 1.24 0.53
CA PRO A 111 -7.09 0.50 -0.62
C PRO A 111 -6.89 -1.02 -0.44
N VAL A 112 -7.97 -1.77 -0.52
CA VAL A 112 -8.02 -3.22 -0.26
C VAL A 112 -8.27 -4.01 -1.53
N THR A 113 -8.01 -5.33 -1.50
CA THR A 113 -8.41 -6.26 -2.56
C THR A 113 -9.91 -6.54 -2.50
N LEU A 114 -10.44 -7.20 -3.52
CA LEU A 114 -11.85 -7.62 -3.51
C LEU A 114 -12.13 -8.57 -2.34
N GLU A 115 -11.23 -9.51 -2.10
CA GLU A 115 -11.34 -10.48 -1.00
C GLU A 115 -11.33 -9.78 0.35
N GLU A 116 -10.40 -8.83 0.56
CA GLU A 116 -10.33 -8.05 1.80
C GLU A 116 -11.60 -7.22 2.05
N THR A 117 -12.38 -6.86 1.01
CA THR A 117 -13.64 -6.15 1.24
C THR A 117 -14.68 -6.99 1.98
N TYR A 118 -14.63 -8.31 1.86
CA TYR A 118 -15.58 -9.21 2.55
C TYR A 118 -15.32 -9.31 4.05
N GLU A 119 -14.09 -9.00 4.50
CA GLU A 119 -13.75 -8.94 5.93
C GLU A 119 -14.55 -7.89 6.71
N PHE A 120 -15.12 -6.90 6.00
CA PHE A 120 -16.00 -5.90 6.62
C PHE A 120 -17.43 -6.37 6.83
N GLY A 121 -17.82 -7.54 6.34
CA GLY A 121 -19.17 -8.11 6.53
C GLY A 121 -20.28 -7.10 6.20
N ASN A 122 -21.18 -6.86 7.13
CA ASN A 122 -22.31 -5.92 6.95
C ASN A 122 -21.87 -4.44 6.82
N ALA A 123 -20.66 -4.08 7.23
CA ALA A 123 -20.13 -2.73 7.11
C ALA A 123 -19.39 -2.48 5.79
N ARG A 124 -19.41 -3.44 4.85
CA ARG A 124 -18.71 -3.36 3.57
C ARG A 124 -19.13 -2.13 2.75
N ASP A 125 -20.41 -1.88 2.62
CA ASP A 125 -20.92 -0.76 1.84
C ASP A 125 -20.58 0.58 2.50
N GLU A 126 -20.58 0.62 3.82
CA GLU A 126 -20.11 1.78 4.59
C GLU A 126 -18.63 2.06 4.33
N PHE A 127 -17.78 1.02 4.41
CA PHE A 127 -16.36 1.12 4.08
C PHE A 127 -16.12 1.64 2.66
N LEU A 128 -16.86 1.12 1.69
CA LEU A 128 -16.75 1.49 0.28
C LEU A 128 -17.42 2.84 -0.06
N SER A 129 -18.09 3.50 0.87
CA SER A 129 -18.75 4.79 0.64
C SER A 129 -17.77 5.95 0.43
N VAL A 130 -16.53 5.82 0.89
CA VAL A 130 -15.48 6.83 0.80
C VAL A 130 -14.36 6.43 -0.17
N LYS A 131 -13.58 7.41 -0.65
CA LYS A 131 -12.38 7.12 -1.44
C LYS A 131 -11.28 6.55 -0.55
N PRO A 132 -10.58 5.49 -0.97
CA PRO A 132 -9.39 5.04 -0.28
C PRO A 132 -8.27 6.10 -0.34
N GLY A 133 -7.36 6.05 0.64
CA GLY A 133 -6.27 7.00 0.80
C GLY A 133 -4.88 6.40 0.59
N ILE A 134 -3.91 7.27 0.29
CA ILE A 134 -2.48 6.91 0.33
C ILE A 134 -2.08 6.59 1.77
N THR A 135 -2.52 7.41 2.73
CA THR A 135 -2.35 7.19 4.16
C THR A 135 -3.69 7.24 4.88
N GLY A 136 -3.79 6.60 6.05
CA GLY A 136 -5.03 6.50 6.80
C GLY A 136 -4.80 6.25 8.28
N TRP A 137 -5.89 6.20 9.03
CA TRP A 137 -5.85 6.08 10.48
C TRP A 137 -5.14 4.80 10.93
N TRP A 138 -5.50 3.66 10.36
CA TRP A 138 -4.83 2.39 10.66
C TRP A 138 -3.31 2.45 10.41
N GLN A 139 -2.88 3.02 9.29
CA GLN A 139 -1.47 3.07 8.91
C GLN A 139 -0.61 3.90 9.89
N VAL A 140 -1.20 4.90 10.57
CA VAL A 140 -0.47 5.78 11.50
C VAL A 140 -0.66 5.43 12.98
N THR A 141 -1.49 4.42 13.29
CA THR A 141 -1.76 3.95 14.65
C THR A 141 -1.16 2.57 14.91
N GLU A 142 -1.76 1.52 14.36
CA GLU A 142 -1.46 0.12 14.71
C GLU A 142 -1.14 -0.74 13.49
N ARG A 143 -0.36 -0.20 12.56
CA ARG A 143 -0.03 -0.82 11.27
C ARG A 143 0.48 -2.27 11.39
N ASN A 144 1.28 -2.56 12.42
CA ASN A 144 1.93 -3.86 12.58
C ASN A 144 1.20 -4.81 13.53
N GLU A 145 0.27 -4.31 14.35
CA GLU A 145 -0.39 -5.09 15.41
C GLU A 145 -1.83 -5.45 15.03
N ALA A 146 -2.54 -4.54 14.37
CA ALA A 146 -3.91 -4.76 13.94
C ALA A 146 -3.98 -5.69 12.71
N THR A 147 -4.67 -6.81 12.86
CA THR A 147 -4.85 -7.82 11.82
C THR A 147 -6.32 -7.96 11.41
N TRP A 148 -6.56 -8.66 10.28
CA TRP A 148 -7.91 -9.03 9.89
C TRP A 148 -8.52 -10.07 10.87
N ALA A 149 -7.70 -11.00 11.35
CA ALA A 149 -8.14 -12.11 12.17
C ALA A 149 -8.70 -11.69 13.54
N ASN A 150 -8.16 -10.61 14.14
CA ASN A 150 -8.65 -10.10 15.43
C ASN A 150 -9.71 -8.99 15.29
N GLY A 151 -10.01 -8.57 14.06
CA GLY A 151 -11.00 -7.52 13.80
C GLY A 151 -10.51 -6.06 14.02
N ASP A 152 -9.32 -5.87 14.53
CA ASP A 152 -8.81 -4.54 14.88
C ASP A 152 -8.60 -3.69 13.63
N ARG A 153 -8.13 -4.30 12.54
CA ARG A 153 -7.93 -3.59 11.29
C ARG A 153 -9.23 -3.04 10.73
N GLN A 154 -10.30 -3.86 10.71
CA GLN A 154 -11.64 -3.42 10.28
C GLN A 154 -12.14 -2.26 11.15
N MET A 155 -11.96 -2.37 12.47
CA MET A 155 -12.37 -1.31 13.40
C MET A 155 -11.66 0.02 13.12
N LEU A 156 -10.34 -0.02 12.90
CA LEU A 156 -9.54 1.20 12.66
C LEU A 156 -9.87 1.85 11.31
N GLU A 157 -10.11 1.05 10.28
CA GLU A 157 -10.52 1.56 8.97
C GLU A 157 -11.93 2.17 9.04
N LEU A 158 -12.89 1.49 9.67
CA LEU A 158 -14.26 2.00 9.87
C LEU A 158 -14.30 3.21 10.83
N PHE A 159 -13.39 3.26 11.81
CA PHE A 159 -13.29 4.45 12.66
C PHE A 159 -13.02 5.70 11.83
N TYR A 160 -12.09 5.63 10.86
CA TYR A 160 -11.86 6.76 9.97
C TYR A 160 -13.10 7.10 9.14
N VAL A 161 -13.75 6.10 8.54
CA VAL A 161 -14.96 6.32 7.71
C VAL A 161 -16.05 7.06 8.49
N ARG A 162 -16.27 6.68 9.77
CA ARG A 162 -17.30 7.24 10.64
C ARG A 162 -16.97 8.61 11.24
N HIS A 163 -15.67 8.92 11.38
CA HIS A 163 -15.20 10.12 12.07
C HIS A 163 -14.38 11.05 11.16
N ALA A 164 -14.45 10.84 9.84
CA ALA A 164 -13.73 11.65 8.88
C ALA A 164 -14.01 13.14 9.10
N SER A 165 -12.95 13.90 9.32
CA SER A 165 -13.00 15.34 9.55
C SER A 165 -11.65 15.97 9.24
N LEU A 166 -11.65 17.26 8.91
CA LEU A 166 -10.40 17.98 8.64
C LEU A 166 -9.41 17.90 9.81
N ALA A 167 -9.89 17.89 11.05
CA ALA A 167 -9.05 17.75 12.25
C ALA A 167 -8.40 16.35 12.32
N LEU A 168 -9.15 15.29 11.99
CA LEU A 168 -8.63 13.93 11.94
C LEU A 168 -7.62 13.79 10.79
N ASP A 169 -7.93 14.34 9.62
CA ASP A 169 -7.03 14.33 8.47
C ASP A 169 -5.70 15.02 8.78
N LEU A 170 -5.73 16.19 9.39
CA LEU A 170 -4.52 16.89 9.82
C LEU A 170 -3.70 16.08 10.83
N ARG A 171 -4.37 15.39 11.77
CA ARG A 171 -3.71 14.50 12.73
C ARG A 171 -3.04 13.32 12.03
N ILE A 172 -3.72 12.68 11.06
CA ILE A 172 -3.17 11.58 10.25
C ILE A 172 -1.97 12.09 9.47
N PHE A 173 -2.11 13.22 8.79
CA PHE A 173 -1.04 13.83 8.00
C PHE A 173 0.24 14.02 8.81
N VAL A 174 0.15 14.66 9.98
CA VAL A 174 1.31 14.86 10.86
C VAL A 174 1.91 13.54 11.36
N ARG A 175 1.06 12.55 11.69
CA ARG A 175 1.53 11.24 12.14
C ARG A 175 2.20 10.43 11.04
N THR A 176 1.79 10.60 9.78
CA THR A 176 2.40 9.92 8.63
C THR A 176 3.91 10.18 8.55
N PHE A 177 4.35 11.43 8.73
CA PHE A 177 5.78 11.74 8.74
C PHE A 177 6.55 11.06 9.89
N LYS A 178 5.92 10.90 11.05
CA LYS A 178 6.52 10.16 12.17
C LYS A 178 6.58 8.65 11.91
N ALA A 179 5.58 8.10 11.22
CA ALA A 179 5.54 6.68 10.87
C ALA A 179 6.58 6.32 9.79
N MET A 180 6.77 7.17 8.80
CA MET A 180 7.82 6.99 7.76
C MET A 180 9.23 6.93 8.35
N GLY A 181 9.51 7.65 9.43
CA GLY A 181 10.81 7.65 10.10
C GLY A 181 11.10 6.42 10.97
N ARG A 182 10.12 5.55 11.21
CA ARG A 182 10.29 4.36 12.07
C ARG A 182 10.61 3.07 11.30
N GLY A 183 10.63 3.12 9.98
CA GLY A 183 10.84 1.95 9.11
C GLY A 183 9.66 0.95 9.16
N GLN A 184 9.62 0.07 8.18
CA GLN A 184 8.72 -1.12 8.20
C GLN A 184 9.44 -2.27 8.86
#